data_f14816f69366b471ab635609067ac289
#
_entry.id   f14816f69366b471ab635609067ac289
#
_cell.length_a   1.000
_cell.length_b   1.000
_cell.length_c   1.000
_cell.angle_alpha   90.00
_cell.angle_beta   90.00
_cell.angle_gamma   90.00
#
_symmetry.space_group_name_H-M   'P 1'
#
loop_
_entity.id
_entity.type
_entity.pdbx_description
1 polymer ?
#
loop_
_entity_poly.entity_id
_entity_poly.type
_entity_poly.pdbx_seq_one_letter_code
_entity_poly.pdbx_strand_id
1 'polypeptide(L)'
;NGGYEYACRFYEEAFHFAEIIYGKDNIISAVMHADELNVAMTEKYSRPIYHYHLHIMALPVVDKEVRWSKRCKDPELVGKVKEVIHQVSHSKKWQSEKALDEDGKPILNSKGKQIYHASYSILQDKFFDHMQGAGFTGFIRGERGSTAENLTSLEYKIKQDQKRLAELSEQIYNEQVRYDDNHNAFMTFAEIDESGKKTITGKFTVSAEDYK
;
A
#
# COMPACT_ATOMS: atom_id res chain seq x y z
N ASN A 1 -15.64 -10.69 -4.08
CA ASN A 1 -15.12 -10.46 -2.72
C ASN A 1 -15.93 -11.31 -1.74
N GLY A 2 -15.31 -12.39 -1.22
CA GLY A 2 -15.96 -13.45 -0.44
C GLY A 2 -16.36 -13.08 1.00
N GLY A 3 -16.29 -11.79 1.39
CA GLY A 3 -16.69 -11.36 2.73
C GLY A 3 -15.82 -11.94 3.85
N TYR A 4 -16.43 -12.14 5.01
CA TYR A 4 -15.75 -12.63 6.21
C TYR A 4 -15.20 -14.07 6.03
N GLU A 5 -15.96 -14.96 5.42
CA GLU A 5 -15.52 -16.35 5.17
C GLU A 5 -14.29 -16.43 4.27
N TYR A 6 -14.21 -15.56 3.27
CA TYR A 6 -13.00 -15.46 2.42
C TYR A 6 -11.82 -14.95 3.23
N ALA A 7 -12.03 -13.93 4.07
CA ALA A 7 -11.00 -13.40 4.94
C ALA A 7 -10.48 -14.48 5.91
N CYS A 8 -11.36 -15.26 6.52
CA CYS A 8 -10.97 -16.36 7.40
C CYS A 8 -10.05 -17.35 6.67
N ARG A 9 -10.46 -17.86 5.52
CA ARG A 9 -9.63 -18.80 4.72
C ARG A 9 -8.30 -18.19 4.29
N PHE A 10 -8.31 -16.91 3.90
CA PHE A 10 -7.07 -16.20 3.54
C PHE A 10 -6.10 -16.12 4.72
N TYR A 11 -6.58 -15.78 5.90
CA TYR A 11 -5.73 -15.64 7.08
C TYR A 11 -5.38 -16.97 7.75
N GLU A 12 -6.19 -18.02 7.59
CA GLU A 12 -5.80 -19.39 7.93
C GLU A 12 -4.58 -19.82 7.10
N GLU A 13 -4.60 -19.56 5.79
CA GLU A 13 -3.47 -19.90 4.91
C GLU A 13 -2.25 -19.01 5.21
N ALA A 14 -2.45 -17.72 5.51
CA ALA A 14 -1.39 -16.84 5.97
C ALA A 14 -0.76 -17.32 7.30
N PHE A 15 -1.55 -17.90 8.18
CA PHE A 15 -1.06 -18.52 9.41
C PHE A 15 -0.25 -19.79 9.12
N HIS A 16 -0.70 -20.65 8.19
CA HIS A 16 0.08 -21.80 7.73
C HIS A 16 1.43 -21.39 7.14
N PHE A 17 1.47 -20.33 6.37
CA PHE A 17 2.74 -19.77 5.91
C PHE A 17 3.65 -19.37 7.08
N ALA A 18 3.09 -18.74 8.12
CA ALA A 18 3.86 -18.39 9.29
C ALA A 18 4.40 -19.63 10.03
N GLU A 19 3.61 -20.71 10.13
CA GLU A 19 4.08 -21.98 10.69
C GLU A 19 5.28 -22.57 9.90
N ILE A 20 5.26 -22.46 8.56
CA ILE A 20 6.38 -22.88 7.70
C ILE A 20 7.64 -22.04 7.97
N ILE A 21 7.48 -20.73 8.09
CA ILE A 21 8.62 -19.79 8.22
C ILE A 21 9.21 -19.79 9.63
N TYR A 22 8.37 -19.80 10.65
CA TYR A 22 8.83 -19.68 12.04
C TYR A 22 9.00 -21.04 12.73
N GLY A 23 8.23 -22.03 12.29
CA GLY A 23 8.03 -23.28 13.01
C GLY A 23 6.87 -23.15 14.00
N LYS A 24 6.01 -24.15 14.02
CA LYS A 24 4.77 -24.16 14.83
C LYS A 24 5.03 -23.85 16.30
N ASP A 25 6.06 -24.44 16.88
CA ASP A 25 6.41 -24.32 18.31
C ASP A 25 7.00 -22.94 18.66
N ASN A 26 7.33 -22.13 17.67
CA ASN A 26 7.91 -20.80 17.85
C ASN A 26 6.86 -19.67 17.70
N ILE A 27 5.60 -20.00 17.40
CA ILE A 27 4.51 -19.03 17.35
C ILE A 27 3.91 -18.90 18.74
N ILE A 28 3.95 -17.67 19.28
CA ILE A 28 3.44 -17.37 20.62
C ILE A 28 1.94 -17.07 20.57
N SER A 29 1.52 -16.30 19.57
CA SER A 29 0.13 -15.97 19.37
C SER A 29 -0.15 -15.61 17.90
N ALA A 30 -1.37 -15.86 17.47
CA ALA A 30 -1.91 -15.40 16.18
C ALA A 30 -3.35 -14.96 16.39
N VAL A 31 -3.68 -13.72 16.03
CA VAL A 31 -5.01 -13.14 16.24
C VAL A 31 -5.45 -12.44 14.98
N MET A 32 -6.58 -12.85 14.43
CA MET A 32 -7.24 -12.13 13.33
C MET A 32 -8.16 -11.06 13.91
N HIS A 33 -7.96 -9.81 13.48
CA HIS A 33 -8.81 -8.68 13.82
C HIS A 33 -9.84 -8.46 12.71
N ALA A 34 -11.09 -8.22 13.10
CA ALA A 34 -12.23 -8.02 12.21
C ALA A 34 -13.14 -6.88 12.69
N ASP A 35 -12.66 -6.04 13.58
CA ASP A 35 -13.39 -4.99 14.29
C ASP A 35 -13.07 -3.57 13.81
N GLU A 36 -12.04 -3.41 13.00
CA GLU A 36 -11.65 -2.11 12.46
C GLU A 36 -12.42 -1.77 11.18
N LEU A 37 -13.07 -0.61 11.16
CA LEU A 37 -13.73 -0.07 9.97
C LEU A 37 -12.72 0.52 8.99
N ASN A 38 -12.77 0.05 7.75
CA ASN A 38 -12.10 0.72 6.63
C ASN A 38 -12.94 1.92 6.20
N VAL A 39 -12.64 3.10 6.75
CA VAL A 39 -13.42 4.33 6.54
C VAL A 39 -13.55 4.68 5.07
N ALA A 40 -12.44 4.67 4.33
CA ALA A 40 -12.44 5.03 2.91
C ALA A 40 -13.33 4.10 2.05
N MET A 41 -13.29 2.79 2.32
CA MET A 41 -14.12 1.83 1.58
C MET A 41 -15.57 1.87 2.05
N THR A 42 -15.82 2.14 3.33
CA THR A 42 -17.15 2.32 3.90
C THR A 42 -17.85 3.52 3.27
N GLU A 43 -17.17 4.64 3.14
CA GLU A 43 -17.69 5.83 2.45
C GLU A 43 -17.95 5.56 0.96
N LYS A 44 -16.98 4.95 0.27
CA LYS A 44 -17.09 4.64 -1.17
C LYS A 44 -18.28 3.74 -1.51
N TYR A 45 -18.56 2.75 -0.68
CA TYR A 45 -19.61 1.76 -0.94
C TYR A 45 -20.90 2.00 -0.12
N SER A 46 -20.95 3.06 0.69
CA SER A 46 -22.08 3.43 1.54
C SER A 46 -22.59 2.28 2.42
N ARG A 47 -21.68 1.43 2.86
CA ARG A 47 -21.97 0.31 3.79
C ARG A 47 -20.73 0.00 4.63
N PRO A 48 -20.87 -0.52 5.86
CA PRO A 48 -19.72 -0.89 6.68
C PRO A 48 -18.83 -1.89 5.98
N ILE A 49 -17.55 -1.55 5.80
CA ILE A 49 -16.51 -2.44 5.29
C ILE A 49 -15.42 -2.50 6.35
N TYR A 50 -15.14 -3.70 6.82
CA TYR A 50 -14.14 -3.93 7.84
C TYR A 50 -12.77 -4.17 7.23
N HIS A 51 -11.74 -3.71 7.93
CA HIS A 51 -10.35 -3.98 7.63
C HIS A 51 -9.91 -5.22 8.41
N TYR A 52 -9.83 -6.34 7.71
CA TYR A 52 -9.34 -7.58 8.30
C TYR A 52 -7.81 -7.61 8.27
N HIS A 53 -7.20 -8.03 9.37
CA HIS A 53 -5.75 -8.22 9.44
C HIS A 53 -5.38 -9.29 10.46
N LEU A 54 -4.22 -9.93 10.26
CA LEU A 54 -3.70 -10.98 11.12
C LEU A 54 -2.42 -10.50 11.81
N HIS A 55 -2.42 -10.52 13.14
CA HIS A 55 -1.26 -10.29 13.97
C HIS A 55 -0.65 -11.62 14.40
N ILE A 56 0.62 -11.82 14.09
CA ILE A 56 1.37 -13.00 14.50
C ILE A 56 2.57 -12.56 15.34
N MET A 57 2.69 -13.12 16.52
CA MET A 57 3.87 -12.98 17.37
C MET A 57 4.63 -14.29 17.37
N ALA A 58 5.88 -14.26 16.90
CA ALA A 58 6.71 -15.45 16.79
C ALA A 58 8.17 -15.17 17.18
N LEU A 59 8.87 -16.22 17.63
CA LEU A 59 10.29 -16.16 17.94
C LEU A 59 11.12 -16.51 16.71
N PRO A 60 12.10 -15.68 16.31
CA PRO A 60 13.02 -16.00 15.22
C PRO A 60 14.11 -16.98 15.67
N VAL A 61 13.72 -18.24 15.86
CA VAL A 61 14.62 -19.31 16.27
C VAL A 61 15.45 -19.78 15.08
N VAL A 62 16.73 -20.01 15.31
CA VAL A 62 17.68 -20.62 14.38
C VAL A 62 18.52 -21.65 15.09
N ASP A 63 18.89 -22.71 14.39
CA ASP A 63 19.79 -23.71 14.89
C ASP A 63 21.24 -23.25 14.73
N LYS A 64 22.01 -23.38 15.79
CA LYS A 64 23.43 -23.08 15.79
C LYS A 64 24.22 -24.32 16.14
N GLU A 65 25.00 -24.80 15.18
CA GLU A 65 25.97 -25.86 15.44
C GLU A 65 27.14 -25.32 16.32
N VAL A 66 27.33 -25.93 17.43
CA VAL A 66 28.52 -25.73 18.26
C VAL A 66 29.52 -26.84 17.89
N ARG A 67 30.68 -26.47 17.40
CA ARG A 67 31.70 -27.40 16.95
C ARG A 67 32.84 -27.50 17.97
N TRP A 68 33.47 -28.69 18.07
CA TRP A 68 34.63 -28.88 18.89
C TRP A 68 35.74 -27.92 18.48
N SER A 69 36.24 -27.15 19.43
CA SER A 69 37.28 -26.18 19.20
C SER A 69 38.66 -26.85 19.05
N LYS A 70 39.65 -26.11 18.53
CA LYS A 70 41.06 -26.54 18.43
C LYS A 70 41.71 -26.92 19.78
N ARG A 71 41.03 -26.57 20.90
CA ARG A 71 41.49 -26.94 22.28
C ARG A 71 40.97 -28.30 22.73
N CYS A 72 40.23 -29.00 21.86
CA CYS A 72 39.80 -30.37 22.20
C CYS A 72 40.98 -31.28 22.34
N LYS A 73 40.95 -32.11 23.39
CA LYS A 73 42.04 -33.10 23.66
C LYS A 73 42.10 -34.20 22.62
N ASP A 74 40.99 -34.45 21.95
CA ASP A 74 40.91 -35.42 20.87
C ASP A 74 40.94 -34.69 19.51
N PRO A 75 42.05 -34.83 18.75
CA PRO A 75 42.20 -34.16 17.46
C PRO A 75 41.15 -34.57 16.41
N GLU A 76 40.61 -35.82 16.51
CA GLU A 76 39.62 -36.32 15.56
C GLU A 76 38.25 -35.65 15.73
N LEU A 77 37.98 -35.08 16.90
CA LEU A 77 36.74 -34.37 17.18
C LEU A 77 36.77 -32.91 16.72
N VAL A 78 37.96 -32.34 16.54
CA VAL A 78 38.11 -30.94 16.18
C VAL A 78 37.35 -30.61 14.87
N GLY A 79 36.46 -29.63 14.94
CA GLY A 79 35.63 -29.22 13.81
C GLY A 79 34.34 -30.03 13.62
N LYS A 80 34.20 -31.19 14.24
CA LYS A 80 32.93 -31.96 14.26
C LYS A 80 31.89 -31.25 15.12
N VAL A 81 30.62 -31.45 14.82
CA VAL A 81 29.50 -30.91 15.58
C VAL A 81 29.49 -31.56 16.96
N LYS A 82 29.56 -30.75 18.01
CA LYS A 82 29.47 -31.15 19.40
C LYS A 82 28.02 -31.21 19.86
N GLU A 83 27.27 -30.18 19.54
CA GLU A 83 25.85 -30.03 19.89
C GLU A 83 25.20 -29.04 18.94
N VAL A 84 23.86 -29.10 18.81
CA VAL A 84 23.04 -28.10 18.13
C VAL A 84 22.23 -27.40 19.21
N ILE A 85 22.33 -26.07 19.25
CA ILE A 85 21.56 -25.25 20.19
C ILE A 85 20.54 -24.41 19.43
N HIS A 86 19.32 -24.30 19.96
CA HIS A 86 18.32 -23.41 19.48
C HIS A 86 18.59 -22.00 20.00
N GLN A 87 18.76 -21.04 19.09
CA GLN A 87 19.09 -19.66 19.41
C GLN A 87 18.04 -18.72 18.86
N VAL A 88 17.47 -17.84 19.69
CA VAL A 88 16.66 -16.72 19.21
C VAL A 88 17.59 -15.66 18.61
N SER A 89 17.48 -15.42 17.32
CA SER A 89 18.31 -14.44 16.62
C SER A 89 17.63 -13.90 15.38
N HIS A 90 17.16 -12.66 15.45
CA HIS A 90 16.53 -11.97 14.33
C HIS A 90 17.48 -11.85 13.12
N SER A 91 18.71 -11.37 13.35
CA SER A 91 19.68 -11.13 12.26
C SER A 91 20.17 -12.40 11.55
N LYS A 92 20.14 -13.55 12.24
CA LYS A 92 20.48 -14.83 11.61
C LYS A 92 19.31 -15.47 10.90
N LYS A 93 18.08 -15.28 11.39
CA LYS A 93 16.85 -15.76 10.75
C LYS A 93 16.57 -14.96 9.48
N TRP A 94 16.71 -13.65 9.55
CA TRP A 94 16.36 -12.71 8.51
C TRP A 94 17.62 -12.08 7.91
N GLN A 95 18.25 -12.80 6.99
CA GLN A 95 19.41 -12.30 6.26
C GLN A 95 18.98 -11.71 4.91
N SER A 96 19.63 -10.61 4.53
CA SER A 96 19.51 -10.07 3.17
C SER A 96 20.27 -10.97 2.21
N GLU A 97 19.71 -11.19 1.03
CA GLU A 97 20.33 -11.99 -0.03
C GLU A 97 20.96 -11.08 -1.08
N LYS A 98 22.05 -11.55 -1.70
CA LYS A 98 22.68 -10.82 -2.80
C LYS A 98 21.74 -10.79 -4.00
N ALA A 99 21.54 -9.60 -4.58
CA ALA A 99 20.85 -9.49 -5.86
C ALA A 99 21.76 -10.03 -6.96
N LEU A 100 21.28 -11.02 -7.71
CA LEU A 100 21.98 -11.65 -8.82
C LEU A 100 21.20 -11.39 -10.11
N ASP A 101 21.90 -11.26 -11.23
CA ASP A 101 21.30 -11.22 -12.56
C ASP A 101 20.93 -12.63 -13.06
N GLU A 102 20.41 -12.72 -14.29
CA GLU A 102 20.00 -13.99 -14.90
C GLU A 102 21.15 -14.99 -15.06
N ASP A 103 22.39 -14.51 -15.13
CA ASP A 103 23.62 -15.31 -15.21
C ASP A 103 24.19 -15.68 -13.83
N GLY A 104 23.51 -15.28 -12.73
CA GLY A 104 23.99 -15.51 -11.36
C GLY A 104 25.12 -14.60 -10.91
N LYS A 105 25.40 -13.51 -11.65
CA LYS A 105 26.42 -12.53 -11.29
C LYS A 105 25.87 -11.47 -10.35
N PRO A 106 26.72 -10.92 -9.44
CA PRO A 106 26.29 -9.88 -8.51
C PRO A 106 25.84 -8.60 -9.21
N ILE A 107 24.63 -8.13 -8.93
CA ILE A 107 24.16 -6.81 -9.40
C ILE A 107 24.80 -5.73 -8.53
N LEU A 108 25.47 -4.76 -9.17
CA LEU A 108 26.15 -3.67 -8.52
C LEU A 108 25.36 -2.36 -8.69
N ASN A 109 25.41 -1.49 -7.68
CA ASN A 109 24.85 -0.14 -7.80
C ASN A 109 25.81 0.79 -8.61
N SER A 110 25.39 2.04 -8.84
CA SER A 110 26.19 3.05 -9.56
C SER A 110 27.58 3.34 -8.94
N LYS A 111 27.80 2.93 -7.67
CA LYS A 111 29.07 3.07 -6.94
C LYS A 111 29.88 1.76 -6.91
N GLY A 112 29.51 0.76 -7.71
CA GLY A 112 30.19 -0.54 -7.76
C GLY A 112 29.99 -1.43 -6.53
N LYS A 113 29.03 -1.12 -5.65
CA LYS A 113 28.73 -1.95 -4.47
C LYS A 113 27.61 -2.95 -4.77
N GLN A 114 27.75 -4.17 -4.25
CA GLN A 114 26.75 -5.22 -4.31
C GLN A 114 25.39 -4.73 -3.79
N ILE A 115 24.34 -4.95 -4.57
CA ILE A 115 22.95 -4.74 -4.15
C ILE A 115 22.47 -5.99 -3.39
N TYR A 116 21.71 -5.79 -2.34
CA TYR A 116 21.07 -6.85 -1.57
C TYR A 116 19.55 -6.68 -1.59
N HIS A 117 18.85 -7.79 -1.72
CA HIS A 117 17.42 -7.86 -1.41
C HIS A 117 17.25 -7.88 0.10
N ALA A 118 16.50 -6.92 0.63
CA ALA A 118 16.18 -6.90 2.04
C ALA A 118 15.38 -8.15 2.42
N SER A 119 15.67 -8.72 3.58
CA SER A 119 14.99 -9.92 4.08
C SER A 119 13.46 -9.79 4.12
N TYR A 120 12.96 -8.60 4.43
CA TYR A 120 11.54 -8.28 4.39
C TYR A 120 10.95 -8.42 2.97
N SER A 121 11.65 -7.96 1.95
CA SER A 121 11.20 -8.10 0.56
C SER A 121 11.17 -9.56 0.11
N ILE A 122 12.17 -10.34 0.54
CA ILE A 122 12.21 -11.81 0.29
C ILE A 122 11.04 -12.51 0.98
N LEU A 123 10.73 -12.13 2.22
CA LEU A 123 9.58 -12.67 2.92
C LEU A 123 8.25 -12.37 2.21
N GLN A 124 8.10 -11.16 1.69
CA GLN A 124 6.94 -10.78 0.89
C GLN A 124 6.82 -11.59 -0.39
N ASP A 125 7.93 -11.88 -1.08
CA ASP A 125 7.94 -12.73 -2.27
C ASP A 125 7.47 -14.15 -1.92
N LYS A 126 8.06 -14.75 -0.89
CA LYS A 126 7.67 -16.09 -0.41
C LYS A 126 6.21 -16.17 0.02
N PHE A 127 5.72 -15.14 0.69
CA PHE A 127 4.31 -15.06 1.08
C PHE A 127 3.40 -14.96 -0.15
N PHE A 128 3.76 -14.11 -1.11
CA PHE A 128 3.01 -13.98 -2.34
C PHE A 128 2.91 -15.31 -3.11
N ASP A 129 4.05 -15.97 -3.31
CA ASP A 129 4.12 -17.25 -4.03
C ASP A 129 3.31 -18.34 -3.32
N HIS A 130 3.40 -18.40 -1.98
CA HIS A 130 2.63 -19.33 -1.17
C HIS A 130 1.11 -19.11 -1.33
N MET A 131 0.64 -17.86 -1.21
CA MET A 131 -0.78 -17.52 -1.34
C MET A 131 -1.31 -17.77 -2.76
N GLN A 132 -0.51 -17.50 -3.81
CA GLN A 132 -0.85 -17.83 -5.18
C GLN A 132 -0.98 -19.34 -5.37
N GLY A 133 -0.05 -20.12 -4.82
CA GLY A 133 -0.07 -21.58 -4.84
C GLY A 133 -1.28 -22.17 -4.11
N ALA A 134 -1.75 -21.51 -3.06
CA ALA A 134 -2.97 -21.88 -2.33
C ALA A 134 -4.28 -21.41 -3.02
N GLY A 135 -4.19 -20.80 -4.20
CA GLY A 135 -5.35 -20.41 -5.01
C GLY A 135 -5.89 -18.98 -4.76
N PHE A 136 -5.20 -18.14 -3.97
CA PHE A 136 -5.57 -16.75 -3.74
C PHE A 136 -5.04 -15.83 -4.84
N THR A 137 -5.51 -16.02 -6.09
CA THR A 137 -5.00 -15.31 -7.28
C THR A 137 -5.34 -13.83 -7.36
N GLY A 138 -6.31 -13.37 -6.57
CA GLY A 138 -6.67 -11.93 -6.47
C GLY A 138 -5.77 -11.12 -5.53
N PHE A 139 -4.81 -11.75 -4.87
CA PHE A 139 -3.84 -11.12 -4.01
C PHE A 139 -2.69 -10.53 -4.85
N ILE A 140 -2.34 -9.26 -4.60
CA ILE A 140 -1.30 -8.55 -5.33
C ILE A 140 -0.11 -8.30 -4.40
N ARG A 141 1.06 -8.68 -4.87
CA ARG A 141 2.30 -8.34 -4.17
C ARG A 141 2.53 -6.83 -4.25
N GLY A 142 2.90 -6.21 -3.13
CA GLY A 142 3.33 -4.82 -3.09
C GLY A 142 4.60 -4.56 -3.91
N GLU A 143 4.86 -3.29 -4.23
CA GLU A 143 6.02 -2.88 -5.02
C GLU A 143 7.34 -3.22 -4.31
N ARG A 144 8.27 -3.86 -5.05
CA ARG A 144 9.59 -4.21 -4.52
C ARG A 144 10.44 -2.95 -4.33
N GLY A 145 11.07 -2.85 -3.17
CA GLY A 145 11.94 -1.70 -2.85
C GLY A 145 11.17 -0.41 -2.57
N SER A 146 9.84 -0.47 -2.42
CA SER A 146 9.05 0.68 -1.98
C SER A 146 9.56 1.15 -0.62
N THR A 147 9.88 2.44 -0.54
CA THR A 147 10.18 3.14 0.71
C THR A 147 8.96 3.86 1.27
N ALA A 148 7.78 3.59 0.69
CA ALA A 148 6.54 4.17 1.17
C ALA A 148 6.28 3.66 2.60
N GLU A 149 6.31 4.58 3.54
CA GLU A 149 5.93 4.29 4.91
C GLU A 149 4.41 4.13 5.00
N ASN A 150 3.96 3.19 5.82
CA ASN A 150 2.56 3.08 6.14
C ASN A 150 2.12 4.34 6.89
N LEU A 151 1.22 5.10 6.28
CA LEU A 151 0.61 6.25 6.93
C LEU A 151 -0.19 5.76 8.14
N THR A 152 -0.09 6.46 9.24
CA THR A 152 -1.03 6.26 10.35
C THR A 152 -2.45 6.56 9.87
N SER A 153 -3.46 6.03 10.55
CA SER A 153 -4.87 6.32 10.21
C SER A 153 -5.17 7.82 10.18
N LEU A 154 -4.50 8.60 11.02
CA LEU A 154 -4.64 10.06 11.05
C LEU A 154 -4.00 10.72 9.82
N GLU A 155 -2.79 10.37 9.48
CA GLU A 155 -2.08 10.89 8.29
C GLU A 155 -2.81 10.53 7.00
N TYR A 156 -3.35 9.31 6.92
CA TYR A 156 -4.19 8.91 5.79
C TYR A 156 -5.45 9.79 5.67
N LYS A 157 -6.15 10.06 6.77
CA LYS A 157 -7.30 10.95 6.80
C LYS A 157 -6.92 12.36 6.35
N ILE A 158 -5.86 12.92 6.91
CA ILE A 158 -5.37 14.26 6.54
C ILE A 158 -5.09 14.32 5.04
N LYS A 159 -4.42 13.31 4.48
CA LYS A 159 -4.13 13.25 3.03
C LYS A 159 -5.40 13.17 2.18
N GLN A 160 -6.40 12.38 2.59
CA GLN A 160 -7.69 12.29 1.90
C GLN A 160 -8.46 13.62 1.99
N ASP A 161 -8.48 14.26 3.16
CA ASP A 161 -9.15 15.54 3.35
C ASP A 161 -8.48 16.66 2.53
N GLN A 162 -7.15 16.67 2.44
CA GLN A 162 -6.42 17.60 1.56
C GLN A 162 -6.78 17.41 0.09
N LYS A 163 -6.89 16.15 -0.38
CA LYS A 163 -7.32 15.85 -1.74
C LYS A 163 -8.74 16.32 -1.99
N ARG A 164 -9.65 16.07 -1.06
CA ARG A 164 -11.05 16.51 -1.15
C ARG A 164 -11.18 18.03 -1.17
N LEU A 165 -10.39 18.74 -0.35
CA LEU A 165 -10.34 20.20 -0.36
C LEU A 165 -9.84 20.76 -1.69
N ALA A 166 -8.83 20.13 -2.30
CA ALA A 166 -8.35 20.55 -3.62
C ALA A 166 -9.43 20.36 -4.71
N GLU A 167 -10.13 19.20 -4.71
CA GLU A 167 -11.23 18.92 -5.63
C GLU A 167 -12.40 19.92 -5.45
N LEU A 168 -12.77 20.21 -4.21
CA LEU A 168 -13.81 21.22 -3.92
C LEU A 168 -13.38 22.62 -4.33
N SER A 169 -12.13 23.00 -4.14
CA SER A 169 -11.60 24.30 -4.54
C SER A 169 -11.66 24.48 -6.08
N GLU A 170 -11.34 23.41 -6.80
CA GLU A 170 -11.46 23.41 -8.27
C GLU A 170 -12.93 23.52 -8.72
N GLN A 171 -13.85 22.82 -8.06
CA GLN A 171 -15.28 22.94 -8.34
C GLN A 171 -15.80 24.35 -8.08
N ILE A 172 -15.44 24.96 -6.95
CA ILE A 172 -15.81 26.34 -6.61
C ILE A 172 -15.28 27.31 -7.67
N TYR A 173 -14.02 27.14 -8.08
CA TYR A 173 -13.44 27.99 -9.12
C TYR A 173 -14.21 27.86 -10.45
N ASN A 174 -14.53 26.65 -10.88
CA ASN A 174 -15.29 26.40 -12.12
C ASN A 174 -16.71 26.98 -12.04
N GLU A 175 -17.39 26.87 -10.91
CA GLU A 175 -18.71 27.48 -10.72
C GLU A 175 -18.63 29.00 -10.66
N GLN A 176 -17.57 29.59 -10.10
CA GLN A 176 -17.34 31.02 -10.10
C GLN A 176 -17.16 31.54 -11.54
N VAL A 177 -16.35 30.86 -12.35
CA VAL A 177 -16.16 31.21 -13.76
C VAL A 177 -17.50 31.17 -14.51
N ARG A 178 -18.30 30.12 -14.31
CA ARG A 178 -19.63 30.02 -14.91
C ARG A 178 -20.57 31.15 -14.49
N TYR A 179 -20.52 31.52 -13.20
CA TYR A 179 -21.32 32.62 -12.66
C TYR A 179 -20.92 33.95 -13.32
N ASP A 180 -19.61 34.20 -13.40
CA ASP A 180 -19.08 35.43 -13.99
C ASP A 180 -19.42 35.54 -15.48
N ASP A 181 -19.29 34.42 -16.24
CA ASP A 181 -19.68 34.36 -17.66
C ASP A 181 -21.17 34.64 -17.84
N ASN A 182 -22.03 34.02 -17.02
CA ASN A 182 -23.47 34.25 -17.08
C ASN A 182 -23.83 35.68 -16.67
N HIS A 183 -23.17 36.24 -15.67
CA HIS A 183 -23.40 37.61 -15.20
C HIS A 183 -23.01 38.63 -16.27
N ASN A 184 -21.86 38.43 -16.93
CA ASN A 184 -21.40 39.26 -18.01
C ASN A 184 -22.35 39.18 -19.22
N ALA A 185 -22.86 37.98 -19.57
CA ALA A 185 -23.88 37.84 -20.61
C ALA A 185 -25.17 38.58 -20.25
N PHE A 186 -25.59 38.55 -18.99
CA PHE A 186 -26.76 39.24 -18.51
C PHE A 186 -26.60 40.78 -18.55
N MET A 187 -25.42 41.30 -18.22
CA MET A 187 -25.08 42.71 -18.34
C MET A 187 -25.13 43.17 -19.80
N THR A 188 -24.61 42.32 -20.72
CA THR A 188 -24.66 42.63 -22.15
C THR A 188 -26.11 42.75 -22.67
N PHE A 189 -27.03 41.91 -22.23
CA PHE A 189 -28.45 42.03 -22.53
C PHE A 189 -29.08 43.31 -21.96
N ALA A 190 -28.72 43.72 -20.75
CA ALA A 190 -29.20 44.98 -20.16
C ALA A 190 -28.66 46.18 -20.93
N GLU A 191 -27.41 46.19 -21.36
CA GLU A 191 -26.80 47.22 -22.17
C GLU A 191 -27.48 47.32 -23.55
N ILE A 192 -27.85 46.17 -24.17
CA ILE A 192 -28.61 46.12 -25.43
C ILE A 192 -30.01 46.74 -25.26
N ASP A 193 -30.65 46.46 -24.13
CA ASP A 193 -31.99 47.00 -23.83
C ASP A 193 -31.93 48.52 -23.60
N GLU A 194 -30.87 49.08 -22.99
CA GLU A 194 -30.64 50.49 -22.87
C GLU A 194 -30.28 51.17 -24.18
N SER A 195 -29.58 50.47 -25.09
CA SER A 195 -29.21 50.99 -26.43
C SER A 195 -30.38 50.95 -27.46
N GLY A 196 -31.42 50.20 -27.14
CA GLY A 196 -32.57 50.02 -28.02
C GLY A 196 -33.41 51.27 -28.23
N LYS A 197 -33.58 51.71 -29.47
CA LYS A 197 -34.42 52.83 -29.77
C LYS A 197 -35.85 52.39 -30.06
N LYS A 198 -36.81 52.98 -29.33
CA LYS A 198 -38.23 52.71 -29.55
C LYS A 198 -38.72 53.41 -30.80
N THR A 199 -39.24 52.66 -31.73
CA THR A 199 -39.84 53.23 -32.95
C THR A 199 -41.18 53.86 -32.65
N ILE A 200 -41.67 54.75 -33.58
CA ILE A 200 -42.99 55.41 -33.51
C ILE A 200 -44.10 54.34 -33.41
N THR A 201 -43.89 53.16 -33.90
CA THR A 201 -44.85 52.04 -33.90
C THR A 201 -44.73 51.17 -32.60
N GLY A 202 -43.89 51.55 -31.62
CA GLY A 202 -43.70 50.87 -30.35
C GLY A 202 -42.80 49.61 -30.40
N LYS A 203 -42.13 49.35 -31.51
CA LYS A 203 -41.14 48.27 -31.64
C LYS A 203 -39.75 48.76 -31.24
N PHE A 204 -38.97 47.91 -30.63
CA PHE A 204 -37.55 48.18 -30.34
C PHE A 204 -36.72 47.77 -31.57
N THR A 205 -35.77 48.62 -31.95
CA THR A 205 -34.72 48.28 -32.92
C THR A 205 -33.37 48.33 -32.23
N VAL A 206 -32.59 47.32 -32.38
CA VAL A 206 -31.21 47.21 -31.93
C VAL A 206 -30.30 47.23 -33.15
N SER A 207 -29.14 47.84 -33.11
CA SER A 207 -28.22 47.85 -34.23
C SER A 207 -27.71 46.43 -34.53
N ALA A 208 -27.35 46.15 -35.79
CA ALA A 208 -26.83 44.85 -36.20
C ALA A 208 -25.45 44.55 -35.58
N GLU A 209 -24.75 45.57 -35.06
CA GLU A 209 -23.47 45.44 -34.39
C GLU A 209 -23.64 45.03 -32.93
N ASP A 210 -24.76 45.38 -32.30
CA ASP A 210 -25.09 45.04 -30.91
C ASP A 210 -25.76 43.64 -30.80
N TYR A 211 -25.97 42.94 -31.92
CA TYR A 211 -26.65 41.65 -31.99
C TYR A 211 -25.66 40.48 -32.23
N LYS A 212 -24.37 40.69 -32.02
CA LYS A 212 -23.35 39.63 -32.07
C LYS A 212 -23.02 39.20 -30.66
#